data_fe346906c78774986a048633b219cd4c
#
_entry.id   fe346906c78774986a048633b219cd4c
#
_cell.length_a   1.000
_cell.length_b   1.000
_cell.length_c   1.000
_cell.angle_alpha   90.00
_cell.angle_beta   90.00
_cell.angle_gamma   90.00
#
_symmetry.space_group_name_H-M   'P 1'
#
loop_
_entity.id
_entity.type
_entity.pdbx_description
1 polymer ?
#
loop_
_entity_poly.entity_id
_entity_poly.type
_entity_poly.pdbx_seq_one_letter_code
_entity_poly.pdbx_strand_id
1 'polypeptide(L)'
;MISKKTDPKHKLVVLGDSVSQGFQNGGVYRTDLNFPNFLRQCWEPEPDFDQPRFTAQAGIPLNLEVLARGLSDEFGESIEWNEYLPAITHLYSTLRRVKHYWEGKIKPLKQDRDMPYHNQSIWGFAMNDTWMITEQNSRQHVETQPETYSIFDMLPDHAMYVTARLVLNPSFDEKFSQFTQLDNAEYLQKHGGIENLIVSAGHNNVIGAASDLKYELSEEEDLDKFPSKRKYTVYRPEHFEQEYRKLAERVNKVGAERVITQTIPYVTIPPVTRGVNADKSREGHTGYFDYYTRFWIWDADFNPDKHPHLTKEQAISLDQHVDEYNTIIRDVADEYGWITVPLNRYVSGIARRRLGNKMRLPYPQEFCQAIKRNPDTKHLVENPDNPKLSTDYLRIDRESGKVYKGGIFSLDGIHPTTIGYGLIAHLYKETMEKHGVEFQRPLDWDHIIKSDSLVTNPPYVLVELRKFLRFLSMGRQEKLSVVGNSLLNELMDIFSDRD
;
A
#
# COMPACT_ATOMS: atom_id res chain seq x y z
N MET A 1 -46.78 7.46 14.49
CA MET A 1 -45.75 6.85 15.35
C MET A 1 -44.43 7.01 14.64
N ILE A 2 -43.58 7.89 15.12
CA ILE A 2 -42.22 8.02 14.60
C ILE A 2 -41.48 6.77 15.11
N SER A 3 -41.19 5.83 14.21
CA SER A 3 -40.34 4.69 14.51
C SER A 3 -39.03 5.26 15.09
N LYS A 4 -38.66 4.90 16.33
CA LYS A 4 -37.34 5.18 16.86
C LYS A 4 -36.35 4.52 15.89
N LYS A 5 -35.60 5.32 15.13
CA LYS A 5 -34.49 4.83 14.35
C LYS A 5 -33.52 4.14 15.34
N THR A 6 -33.40 2.84 15.25
CA THR A 6 -32.42 2.12 16.07
C THR A 6 -31.04 2.55 15.62
N ASP A 7 -30.15 2.82 16.56
CA ASP A 7 -28.77 3.17 16.23
C ASP A 7 -28.14 2.07 15.36
N PRO A 8 -27.37 2.44 14.33
CA PRO A 8 -26.71 1.48 13.45
C PRO A 8 -25.80 0.54 14.25
N LYS A 9 -25.88 -0.75 13.95
CA LYS A 9 -25.05 -1.77 14.59
C LYS A 9 -23.58 -1.69 14.16
N HIS A 10 -23.35 -1.35 12.87
CA HIS A 10 -22.01 -1.29 12.29
C HIS A 10 -21.51 0.14 12.31
N LYS A 11 -20.70 0.47 13.31
CA LYS A 11 -20.15 1.82 13.53
C LYS A 11 -19.23 2.27 12.41
N LEU A 12 -18.44 1.33 11.84
CA LEU A 12 -17.48 1.57 10.78
C LEU A 12 -17.45 0.39 9.81
N VAL A 13 -17.60 0.68 8.51
CA VAL A 13 -17.37 -0.26 7.40
C VAL A 13 -16.45 0.41 6.40
N VAL A 14 -15.58 -0.36 5.76
CA VAL A 14 -14.56 0.15 4.85
C VAL A 14 -14.58 -0.64 3.54
N LEU A 15 -14.74 0.06 2.43
CA LEU A 15 -14.49 -0.41 1.07
C LEU A 15 -13.20 0.23 0.59
N GLY A 16 -12.34 -0.52 -0.05
CA GLY A 16 -11.10 0.10 -0.54
C GLY A 16 -10.04 -0.88 -1.04
N ASP A 17 -8.85 -0.36 -1.05
CA ASP A 17 -7.68 -1.01 -1.60
C ASP A 17 -6.59 -1.30 -0.54
N SER A 18 -5.34 -1.39 -0.97
CA SER A 18 -4.19 -1.71 -0.13
C SER A 18 -3.98 -0.75 1.04
N VAL A 19 -4.28 0.55 0.85
CA VAL A 19 -4.07 1.58 1.88
C VAL A 19 -5.00 1.36 3.07
N SER A 20 -6.26 1.07 2.82
CA SER A 20 -7.23 0.79 3.89
C SER A 20 -7.15 -0.65 4.41
N GLN A 21 -6.56 -1.58 3.65
CA GLN A 21 -6.32 -2.94 4.12
C GLN A 21 -5.15 -3.03 5.12
N GLY A 22 -4.15 -2.14 5.01
CA GLY A 22 -2.93 -2.18 5.82
C GLY A 22 -1.79 -2.96 5.16
N PHE A 23 -1.72 -2.89 3.84
CA PHE A 23 -0.61 -3.45 3.08
C PHE A 23 0.68 -2.70 3.38
N GLN A 24 1.76 -3.40 3.71
CA GLN A 24 3.09 -2.82 3.93
C GLN A 24 4.18 -3.86 3.67
N ASN A 25 5.38 -3.42 3.37
CA ASN A 25 6.53 -4.30 3.12
C ASN A 25 6.29 -5.36 2.04
N GLY A 26 5.49 -5.04 1.01
CA GLY A 26 5.19 -5.94 -0.09
C GLY A 26 4.10 -6.96 0.20
N GLY A 27 3.32 -6.82 1.28
CA GLY A 27 2.24 -7.75 1.58
C GLY A 27 1.28 -7.28 2.66
N VAL A 28 0.20 -8.05 2.81
CA VAL A 28 -0.78 -7.91 3.88
C VAL A 28 -0.51 -8.96 4.96
N TYR A 29 -0.26 -8.52 6.21
CA TYR A 29 0.05 -9.42 7.33
C TYR A 29 -0.32 -8.85 8.70
N ARG A 30 -0.30 -7.52 8.89
CA ARG A 30 -0.63 -6.83 10.14
C ARG A 30 -1.81 -5.89 9.93
N THR A 31 -2.98 -6.46 9.59
CA THR A 31 -4.23 -5.70 9.40
C THR A 31 -4.69 -4.99 10.68
N ASP A 32 -4.22 -5.42 11.84
CA ASP A 32 -4.41 -4.74 13.12
C ASP A 32 -3.71 -3.36 13.20
N LEU A 33 -2.76 -3.07 12.30
CA LEU A 33 -1.99 -1.82 12.24
C LEU A 33 -2.38 -0.92 11.05
N ASN A 34 -3.57 -1.10 10.49
CA ASN A 34 -4.08 -0.21 9.45
C ASN A 34 -4.79 1.02 10.03
N PHE A 35 -4.99 2.06 9.20
CA PHE A 35 -5.63 3.29 9.68
C PHE A 35 -7.08 3.11 10.13
N PRO A 36 -7.93 2.25 9.51
CA PRO A 36 -9.28 2.03 10.00
C PRO A 36 -9.32 1.41 11.40
N ASN A 37 -8.38 0.51 11.70
CA ASN A 37 -8.30 -0.09 13.02
C ASN A 37 -7.83 0.92 14.09
N PHE A 38 -6.88 1.80 13.76
CA PHE A 38 -6.51 2.89 14.67
C PHE A 38 -7.66 3.87 14.89
N LEU A 39 -8.43 4.16 13.84
CA LEU A 39 -9.59 5.04 13.94
C LEU A 39 -10.68 4.45 14.85
N ARG A 40 -10.99 3.13 14.71
CA ARG A 40 -12.01 2.48 15.54
C ARG A 40 -11.66 2.50 17.03
N GLN A 41 -10.39 2.46 17.39
CA GLN A 41 -9.92 2.50 18.77
C GLN A 41 -10.16 3.87 19.45
N CYS A 42 -10.50 4.90 18.66
CA CYS A 42 -10.83 6.21 19.18
C CYS A 42 -12.28 6.33 19.71
N TRP A 43 -13.14 5.35 19.45
CA TRP A 43 -14.46 5.28 20.06
C TRP A 43 -14.46 4.55 21.41
N GLU A 44 -15.42 4.90 22.30
CA GLU A 44 -15.65 4.22 23.57
C GLU A 44 -17.14 3.97 23.77
N PRO A 45 -17.59 2.72 23.93
CA PRO A 45 -16.79 1.50 23.78
C PRO A 45 -16.25 1.34 22.36
N GLU A 46 -15.14 0.62 22.22
CA GLU A 46 -14.62 0.27 20.90
C GLU A 46 -15.67 -0.56 20.14
N PRO A 47 -16.03 -0.16 18.90
CA PRO A 47 -17.01 -0.90 18.13
C PRO A 47 -16.43 -2.23 17.63
N ASP A 48 -17.33 -3.17 17.37
CA ASP A 48 -16.98 -4.38 16.61
C ASP A 48 -16.47 -3.97 15.24
N PHE A 49 -15.26 -4.44 14.91
CA PHE A 49 -14.63 -4.18 13.63
C PHE A 49 -13.85 -5.41 13.17
N ASP A 50 -14.57 -6.28 12.51
CA ASP A 50 -14.00 -7.50 11.96
C ASP A 50 -13.23 -7.22 10.67
N GLN A 51 -12.05 -7.79 10.58
CA GLN A 51 -11.18 -7.69 9.41
C GLN A 51 -10.39 -8.98 9.23
N PRO A 52 -9.92 -9.28 8.00
CA PRO A 52 -9.10 -10.45 7.76
C PRO A 52 -7.84 -10.42 8.63
N ARG A 53 -7.49 -11.57 9.22
CA ARG A 53 -6.25 -11.73 9.99
C ARG A 53 -5.31 -12.65 9.24
N PHE A 54 -4.11 -12.16 8.99
CA PHE A 54 -3.02 -12.92 8.39
C PHE A 54 -1.94 -13.15 9.44
N THR A 55 -1.16 -14.23 9.31
CA THR A 55 -0.03 -14.42 10.22
C THR A 55 1.09 -13.44 9.86
N ALA A 56 1.64 -12.76 10.87
CA ALA A 56 2.65 -11.72 10.70
C ALA A 56 3.93 -12.19 9.99
N GLN A 57 4.20 -13.49 9.98
CA GLN A 57 5.43 -14.03 9.38
C GLN A 57 5.31 -14.33 7.88
N ALA A 58 4.11 -14.59 7.37
CA ALA A 58 3.95 -15.03 5.99
C ALA A 58 3.70 -13.88 5.00
N GLY A 59 2.73 -13.00 5.28
CA GLY A 59 2.28 -11.98 4.32
C GLY A 59 1.62 -12.57 3.07
N ILE A 60 0.90 -11.72 2.32
CA ILE A 60 0.39 -12.03 0.98
C ILE A 60 0.60 -10.81 0.10
N PRO A 61 1.36 -10.84 -0.98
CA PRO A 61 2.13 -11.98 -1.52
C PRO A 61 3.46 -12.21 -0.82
N LEU A 62 4.03 -11.21 -0.12
CA LEU A 62 5.38 -11.23 0.42
C LEU A 62 5.47 -10.43 1.71
N ASN A 63 6.50 -10.66 2.50
CA ASN A 63 6.88 -9.79 3.61
C ASN A 63 8.39 -9.49 3.55
N LEU A 64 8.73 -8.33 2.97
CA LEU A 64 10.12 -7.88 2.80
C LEU A 64 10.85 -7.69 4.13
N GLU A 65 10.13 -7.35 5.21
CA GLU A 65 10.72 -7.22 6.53
C GLU A 65 11.16 -8.58 7.08
N VAL A 66 10.33 -9.61 6.91
CA VAL A 66 10.69 -10.99 7.32
C VAL A 66 11.88 -11.49 6.52
N LEU A 67 11.93 -11.22 5.22
CA LEU A 67 13.09 -11.56 4.39
C LEU A 67 14.36 -10.86 4.89
N ALA A 68 14.30 -9.55 5.13
CA ALA A 68 15.45 -8.79 5.61
C ALA A 68 15.91 -9.27 6.99
N ARG A 69 14.98 -9.56 7.91
CA ARG A 69 15.32 -10.09 9.25
C ARG A 69 15.94 -11.48 9.17
N GLY A 70 15.37 -12.37 8.36
CA GLY A 70 15.93 -13.71 8.17
C GLY A 70 17.36 -13.67 7.62
N LEU A 71 17.65 -12.76 6.68
CA LEU A 71 19.01 -12.54 6.20
C LEU A 71 19.92 -11.96 7.30
N SER A 72 19.44 -10.99 8.08
CA SER A 72 20.21 -10.43 9.19
C SER A 72 20.51 -11.45 10.28
N ASP A 73 19.57 -12.32 10.59
CA ASP A 73 19.72 -13.33 11.64
C ASP A 73 20.72 -14.42 11.24
N GLU A 74 20.82 -14.75 9.94
CA GLU A 74 21.68 -15.82 9.45
C GLU A 74 23.07 -15.30 9.02
N PHE A 75 23.17 -14.10 8.42
CA PHE A 75 24.40 -13.58 7.81
C PHE A 75 24.93 -12.30 8.49
N GLY A 76 24.22 -11.74 9.48
CA GLY A 76 24.64 -10.50 10.15
C GLY A 76 24.32 -9.23 9.37
N GLU A 77 25.21 -8.24 9.46
CA GLU A 77 24.99 -6.91 8.86
C GLU A 77 25.29 -6.84 7.35
N SER A 78 26.11 -7.76 6.85
CA SER A 78 26.51 -7.84 5.44
C SER A 78 26.61 -9.31 5.01
N ILE A 79 26.38 -9.56 3.74
CA ILE A 79 26.54 -10.89 3.14
C ILE A 79 27.87 -10.90 2.40
N GLU A 80 28.78 -11.77 2.86
CA GLU A 80 30.07 -11.94 2.22
C GLU A 80 29.94 -12.78 0.93
N TRP A 81 30.91 -12.64 0.01
CA TRP A 81 30.84 -13.28 -1.32
C TRP A 81 30.66 -14.81 -1.28
N ASN A 82 31.21 -15.50 -0.30
CA ASN A 82 31.07 -16.94 -0.08
C ASN A 82 29.71 -17.32 0.53
N GLU A 83 28.94 -16.37 1.01
CA GLU A 83 27.61 -16.54 1.60
C GLU A 83 26.47 -16.30 0.59
N TYR A 84 26.77 -15.82 -0.63
CA TYR A 84 25.73 -15.50 -1.60
C TYR A 84 24.86 -16.70 -1.96
N LEU A 85 25.43 -17.88 -2.19
CA LEU A 85 24.65 -19.07 -2.51
C LEU A 85 23.80 -19.52 -1.31
N PRO A 86 24.30 -19.59 -0.07
CA PRO A 86 23.47 -19.78 1.12
C PRO A 86 22.35 -18.74 1.24
N ALA A 87 22.63 -17.44 1.05
CA ALA A 87 21.64 -16.37 1.15
C ALA A 87 20.52 -16.51 0.10
N ILE A 88 20.85 -16.85 -1.14
CA ILE A 88 19.87 -17.12 -2.20
C ILE A 88 19.01 -18.35 -1.82
N THR A 89 19.63 -19.39 -1.28
CA THR A 89 18.90 -20.58 -0.83
C THR A 89 17.95 -20.26 0.32
N HIS A 90 18.38 -19.44 1.28
CA HIS A 90 17.55 -18.95 2.38
C HIS A 90 16.36 -18.16 1.85
N LEU A 91 16.60 -17.20 0.97
CA LEU A 91 15.54 -16.40 0.33
C LEU A 91 14.54 -17.29 -0.41
N TYR A 92 15.04 -18.22 -1.22
CA TYR A 92 14.20 -19.16 -1.95
C TYR A 92 13.31 -20.00 -1.01
N SER A 93 13.88 -20.55 0.06
CA SER A 93 13.13 -21.34 1.03
C SER A 93 12.06 -20.51 1.74
N THR A 94 12.36 -19.25 2.04
CA THR A 94 11.41 -18.31 2.69
C THR A 94 10.28 -17.94 1.74
N LEU A 95 10.59 -17.57 0.49
CA LEU A 95 9.58 -17.28 -0.52
C LEU A 95 8.66 -18.48 -0.77
N ARG A 96 9.23 -19.69 -0.87
CA ARG A 96 8.44 -20.90 -1.03
C ARG A 96 7.51 -21.15 0.14
N ARG A 97 7.96 -20.90 1.37
CA ARG A 97 7.14 -21.02 2.59
C ARG A 97 5.99 -20.03 2.59
N VAL A 98 6.26 -18.77 2.23
CA VAL A 98 5.25 -17.72 2.10
C VAL A 98 4.21 -18.12 1.04
N LYS A 99 4.66 -18.55 -0.14
CA LYS A 99 3.77 -19.03 -1.22
C LYS A 99 2.87 -20.18 -0.73
N HIS A 100 3.45 -21.21 -0.11
CA HIS A 100 2.66 -22.34 0.41
C HIS A 100 1.66 -21.93 1.47
N TYR A 101 1.98 -20.90 2.27
CA TYR A 101 1.06 -20.37 3.27
C TYR A 101 -0.19 -19.73 2.61
N TRP A 102 -0.01 -18.78 1.70
CA TRP A 102 -1.15 -18.11 1.11
C TRP A 102 -1.88 -18.93 0.03
N GLU A 103 -1.28 -20.00 -0.51
CA GLU A 103 -1.96 -21.05 -1.27
C GLU A 103 -2.76 -22.02 -0.38
N GLY A 104 -2.67 -21.89 0.94
CA GLY A 104 -3.35 -22.75 1.89
C GLY A 104 -2.69 -24.11 2.11
N LYS A 105 -1.47 -24.31 1.60
CA LYS A 105 -0.75 -25.61 1.71
C LYS A 105 -0.21 -25.88 3.12
N ILE A 106 0.09 -24.83 3.89
CA ILE A 106 0.58 -24.95 5.27
C ILE A 106 -0.55 -24.95 6.28
N LYS A 107 -1.55 -24.08 6.07
CA LYS A 107 -2.69 -23.87 6.95
C LYS A 107 -3.92 -23.50 6.14
N PRO A 108 -5.09 -24.06 6.44
CA PRO A 108 -6.33 -23.60 5.80
C PRO A 108 -6.55 -22.13 6.06
N LEU A 109 -6.82 -21.38 4.99
CA LEU A 109 -7.08 -19.94 5.07
C LEU A 109 -8.55 -19.61 5.32
N LYS A 110 -9.46 -20.59 5.06
CA LYS A 110 -10.89 -20.50 5.36
C LYS A 110 -11.09 -20.15 6.83
N GLN A 111 -12.04 -19.24 7.09
CA GLN A 111 -12.45 -18.83 8.43
C GLN A 111 -13.91 -19.17 8.67
N ASP A 112 -14.26 -19.55 9.90
CA ASP A 112 -15.63 -19.82 10.31
C ASP A 112 -16.32 -18.51 10.68
N ARG A 113 -17.08 -17.96 9.72
CA ARG A 113 -17.78 -16.68 9.82
C ARG A 113 -19.08 -16.74 9.04
N ASP A 114 -20.15 -16.22 9.67
CA ASP A 114 -21.47 -16.13 9.05
C ASP A 114 -21.76 -14.76 8.40
N MET A 115 -20.87 -13.79 8.60
CA MET A 115 -21.03 -12.41 8.16
C MET A 115 -19.79 -11.91 7.40
N PRO A 116 -19.96 -11.00 6.42
CA PRO A 116 -18.85 -10.28 5.81
C PRO A 116 -18.01 -9.54 6.85
N TYR A 117 -16.76 -9.25 6.50
CA TYR A 117 -15.92 -8.38 7.31
C TYR A 117 -16.42 -6.92 7.27
N HIS A 118 -16.09 -6.15 8.29
CA HIS A 118 -16.28 -4.70 8.28
C HIS A 118 -15.27 -4.01 7.37
N ASN A 119 -14.03 -4.51 7.33
CA ASN A 119 -13.02 -4.05 6.38
C ASN A 119 -12.99 -4.97 5.17
N GLN A 120 -13.53 -4.50 4.05
CA GLN A 120 -13.62 -5.19 2.76
C GLN A 120 -12.45 -4.86 1.83
N SER A 121 -11.45 -4.10 2.31
CA SER A 121 -10.36 -3.61 1.48
C SER A 121 -9.50 -4.75 0.92
N ILE A 122 -9.11 -4.63 -0.35
CA ILE A 122 -8.30 -5.62 -1.07
C ILE A 122 -7.21 -4.89 -1.86
N TRP A 123 -5.97 -5.21 -1.59
CA TRP A 123 -4.84 -4.62 -2.29
C TRP A 123 -4.90 -4.88 -3.80
N GLY A 124 -4.46 -3.90 -4.58
CA GLY A 124 -4.45 -3.97 -6.03
C GLY A 124 -5.80 -3.66 -6.70
N PHE A 125 -6.90 -3.53 -5.93
CA PHE A 125 -8.20 -3.20 -6.50
C PHE A 125 -8.20 -1.79 -7.09
N ALA A 126 -8.48 -1.69 -8.37
CA ALA A 126 -8.95 -0.46 -8.99
C ALA A 126 -10.40 -0.18 -8.56
N MET A 127 -10.87 1.01 -8.83
CA MET A 127 -12.20 1.47 -8.39
C MET A 127 -13.34 0.53 -8.86
N ASN A 128 -13.33 0.13 -10.11
CA ASN A 128 -14.35 -0.76 -10.69
C ASN A 128 -14.30 -2.20 -10.15
N ASP A 129 -13.18 -2.64 -9.57
CA ASP A 129 -13.09 -3.97 -8.96
C ASP A 129 -14.01 -4.12 -7.75
N THR A 130 -14.36 -3.00 -7.09
CA THR A 130 -15.27 -2.99 -5.93
C THR A 130 -16.66 -3.55 -6.24
N TRP A 131 -17.06 -3.59 -7.51
CA TRP A 131 -18.34 -4.17 -7.97
C TRP A 131 -18.21 -5.25 -9.06
N MET A 132 -16.99 -5.54 -9.52
CA MET A 132 -16.75 -6.55 -10.56
C MET A 132 -16.17 -7.85 -9.99
N ILE A 133 -15.38 -7.75 -8.94
CA ILE A 133 -14.63 -8.89 -8.41
C ILE A 133 -15.44 -9.55 -7.29
N THR A 134 -15.65 -10.88 -7.44
CA THR A 134 -16.32 -11.77 -6.50
C THR A 134 -15.39 -12.89 -6.03
N GLU A 135 -15.76 -13.61 -4.97
CA GLU A 135 -15.00 -14.81 -4.59
C GLU A 135 -14.99 -15.82 -5.73
N GLN A 136 -16.11 -16.04 -6.41
CA GLN A 136 -16.23 -17.04 -7.47
C GLN A 136 -15.29 -16.74 -8.65
N ASN A 137 -15.30 -15.51 -9.19
CA ASN A 137 -14.45 -15.20 -10.32
C ASN A 137 -12.96 -15.15 -9.92
N SER A 138 -12.64 -14.77 -8.69
CA SER A 138 -11.30 -14.86 -8.13
C SER A 138 -10.84 -16.32 -7.99
N ARG A 139 -11.70 -17.21 -7.50
CA ARG A 139 -11.43 -18.64 -7.41
C ARG A 139 -11.15 -19.25 -8.78
N GLN A 140 -12.01 -18.98 -9.76
CA GLN A 140 -11.83 -19.44 -11.13
C GLN A 140 -10.50 -18.96 -11.72
N HIS A 141 -10.12 -17.69 -11.45
CA HIS A 141 -8.85 -17.17 -11.92
C HIS A 141 -7.66 -17.92 -11.28
N VAL A 142 -7.67 -18.12 -9.96
CA VAL A 142 -6.60 -18.85 -9.25
C VAL A 142 -6.48 -20.30 -9.72
N GLU A 143 -7.61 -21.00 -9.92
CA GLU A 143 -7.64 -22.41 -10.34
C GLU A 143 -7.17 -22.59 -11.78
N THR A 144 -7.28 -21.59 -12.64
CA THR A 144 -6.86 -21.65 -14.04
C THR A 144 -5.41 -21.24 -14.27
N GLN A 145 -4.71 -20.70 -13.23
CA GLN A 145 -3.30 -20.33 -13.36
C GLN A 145 -2.41 -21.59 -13.39
N PRO A 146 -1.42 -21.65 -14.28
CA PRO A 146 -0.46 -22.73 -14.27
C PRO A 146 0.36 -22.73 -12.98
N GLU A 147 0.69 -23.90 -12.45
CA GLU A 147 1.68 -23.99 -11.39
C GLU A 147 3.02 -23.46 -11.87
N THR A 148 3.59 -22.52 -11.14
CA THR A 148 4.87 -21.90 -11.47
C THR A 148 5.97 -22.49 -10.59
N TYR A 149 7.08 -22.90 -11.21
CA TYR A 149 8.20 -23.55 -10.55
C TYR A 149 9.47 -22.71 -10.50
N SER A 150 9.45 -21.54 -11.18
CA SER A 150 10.57 -20.61 -11.19
C SER A 150 10.60 -19.79 -9.89
N ILE A 151 11.79 -19.42 -9.42
CA ILE A 151 11.96 -18.49 -8.31
C ILE A 151 11.34 -17.12 -8.64
N PHE A 152 11.36 -16.71 -9.90
CA PHE A 152 10.80 -15.44 -10.38
C PHE A 152 9.27 -15.45 -10.46
N ASP A 153 8.66 -16.64 -10.54
CA ASP A 153 7.23 -16.85 -10.59
C ASP A 153 6.64 -17.09 -9.17
N MET A 154 7.45 -16.95 -8.12
CA MET A 154 7.00 -17.16 -6.73
C MET A 154 6.10 -16.04 -6.20
N LEU A 155 6.03 -14.91 -6.91
CA LEU A 155 5.11 -13.81 -6.66
C LEU A 155 4.14 -13.67 -7.85
N PRO A 156 3.32 -14.66 -8.14
CA PRO A 156 2.43 -14.62 -9.30
C PRO A 156 1.33 -13.56 -9.11
N ASP A 157 0.83 -13.05 -10.22
CA ASP A 157 -0.19 -12.00 -10.26
C ASP A 157 -1.52 -12.40 -9.59
N HIS A 158 -1.74 -13.69 -9.38
CA HIS A 158 -2.96 -14.20 -8.75
C HIS A 158 -3.03 -14.05 -7.23
N ALA A 159 -1.95 -13.61 -6.53
CA ALA A 159 -1.96 -13.42 -5.08
C ALA A 159 -3.04 -12.42 -4.62
N MET A 160 -3.34 -11.39 -5.43
CA MET A 160 -4.44 -10.47 -5.20
C MET A 160 -5.79 -11.22 -5.14
N TYR A 161 -6.03 -12.15 -6.07
CA TYR A 161 -7.27 -12.92 -6.12
C TYR A 161 -7.40 -13.92 -4.97
N VAL A 162 -6.29 -14.46 -4.46
CA VAL A 162 -6.31 -15.24 -3.22
C VAL A 162 -6.77 -14.36 -2.06
N THR A 163 -6.24 -13.14 -1.96
CA THR A 163 -6.69 -12.17 -0.95
C THR A 163 -8.17 -11.82 -1.14
N ALA A 164 -8.61 -11.58 -2.38
CA ALA A 164 -9.99 -11.26 -2.67
C ALA A 164 -10.96 -12.38 -2.21
N ARG A 165 -10.62 -13.64 -2.44
CA ARG A 165 -11.40 -14.78 -1.94
C ARG A 165 -11.58 -14.75 -0.42
N LEU A 166 -10.47 -14.51 0.30
CA LEU A 166 -10.47 -14.51 1.77
C LEU A 166 -11.23 -13.32 2.37
N VAL A 167 -11.22 -12.17 1.69
CA VAL A 167 -11.89 -10.96 2.15
C VAL A 167 -13.38 -11.00 1.82
N LEU A 168 -13.71 -11.35 0.57
CA LEU A 168 -15.09 -11.29 0.10
C LEU A 168 -15.97 -12.43 0.63
N ASN A 169 -15.36 -13.60 0.88
CA ASN A 169 -16.07 -14.78 1.36
C ASN A 169 -15.20 -15.60 2.33
N PRO A 170 -14.99 -15.14 3.57
CA PRO A 170 -14.06 -15.81 4.51
C PRO A 170 -14.46 -17.24 4.87
N SER A 171 -15.75 -17.56 4.84
CA SER A 171 -16.25 -18.91 5.11
C SER A 171 -16.27 -19.84 3.89
N PHE A 172 -16.01 -19.30 2.68
CA PHE A 172 -16.22 -20.00 1.41
C PHE A 172 -17.62 -20.61 1.29
N ASP A 173 -18.62 -19.95 1.87
CA ASP A 173 -20.03 -20.32 1.75
C ASP A 173 -20.56 -19.88 0.37
N GLU A 174 -21.30 -20.77 -0.30
CA GLU A 174 -21.89 -20.49 -1.62
C GLU A 174 -22.79 -19.26 -1.60
N LYS A 175 -23.40 -18.94 -0.46
CA LYS A 175 -24.23 -17.76 -0.25
C LYS A 175 -23.50 -16.45 -0.60
N PHE A 176 -22.20 -16.38 -0.32
CA PHE A 176 -21.38 -15.18 -0.54
C PHE A 176 -20.47 -15.29 -1.77
N SER A 177 -20.54 -16.39 -2.53
CA SER A 177 -19.63 -16.65 -3.66
C SER A 177 -19.69 -15.56 -4.74
N GLN A 178 -20.88 -14.96 -4.94
CA GLN A 178 -21.12 -13.89 -5.94
C GLN A 178 -21.02 -12.48 -5.35
N PHE A 179 -20.69 -12.34 -4.07
CA PHE A 179 -20.66 -11.02 -3.43
C PHE A 179 -19.37 -10.28 -3.79
N THR A 180 -19.54 -9.03 -4.11
CA THR A 180 -18.49 -8.01 -4.28
C THR A 180 -18.27 -7.24 -2.98
N GLN A 181 -17.32 -6.30 -2.93
CA GLN A 181 -17.19 -5.40 -1.78
C GLN A 181 -18.52 -4.64 -1.51
N LEU A 182 -19.15 -4.13 -2.56
CA LEU A 182 -20.42 -3.39 -2.44
C LEU A 182 -21.57 -4.28 -1.96
N ASP A 183 -21.69 -5.51 -2.48
CA ASP A 183 -22.74 -6.44 -2.03
C ASP A 183 -22.56 -6.80 -0.55
N ASN A 184 -21.32 -6.95 -0.09
CA ASN A 184 -21.01 -7.16 1.31
C ASN A 184 -21.41 -5.96 2.18
N ALA A 185 -21.17 -4.73 1.73
CA ALA A 185 -21.61 -3.53 2.43
C ALA A 185 -23.15 -3.43 2.47
N GLU A 186 -23.83 -3.72 1.35
CA GLU A 186 -25.30 -3.78 1.33
C GLU A 186 -25.84 -4.85 2.29
N TYR A 187 -25.17 -5.99 2.39
CA TYR A 187 -25.56 -7.05 3.33
C TYR A 187 -25.43 -6.57 4.78
N LEU A 188 -24.32 -5.93 5.15
CA LEU A 188 -24.14 -5.35 6.49
C LEU A 188 -25.20 -4.27 6.78
N GLN A 189 -25.48 -3.39 5.81
CA GLN A 189 -26.52 -2.37 5.94
C GLN A 189 -27.88 -2.98 6.24
N LYS A 190 -28.27 -4.04 5.52
CA LYS A 190 -29.54 -4.75 5.71
C LYS A 190 -29.62 -5.49 7.06
N HIS A 191 -28.47 -5.88 7.65
CA HIS A 191 -28.40 -6.68 8.87
C HIS A 191 -27.94 -5.90 10.11
N GLY A 192 -28.11 -4.60 10.12
CA GLY A 192 -27.83 -3.81 11.31
C GLY A 192 -27.72 -2.31 11.06
N GLY A 193 -27.55 -1.89 9.82
CA GLY A 193 -27.25 -0.50 9.46
C GLY A 193 -25.78 -0.14 9.62
N ILE A 194 -25.32 0.77 8.78
CA ILE A 194 -23.94 1.30 8.79
C ILE A 194 -23.98 2.78 9.17
N GLU A 195 -23.24 3.15 10.22
CA GLU A 195 -23.15 4.56 10.60
C GLU A 195 -22.12 5.29 9.73
N ASN A 196 -20.89 4.78 9.63
CA ASN A 196 -19.83 5.40 8.85
C ASN A 196 -19.30 4.40 7.81
N LEU A 197 -19.38 4.75 6.53
CA LEU A 197 -18.85 3.97 5.41
C LEU A 197 -17.66 4.72 4.81
N ILE A 198 -16.45 4.19 4.96
CA ILE A 198 -15.26 4.71 4.30
C ILE A 198 -15.14 4.07 2.91
N VAL A 199 -14.94 4.92 1.89
CA VAL A 199 -14.65 4.52 0.51
C VAL A 199 -13.26 5.02 0.13
N SER A 200 -12.26 4.13 0.25
CA SER A 200 -10.85 4.39 -0.03
C SER A 200 -10.46 3.71 -1.35
N ALA A 201 -10.90 4.29 -2.47
CA ALA A 201 -10.70 3.72 -3.81
C ALA A 201 -10.11 4.74 -4.78
N GLY A 202 -9.49 4.26 -5.86
CA GLY A 202 -8.98 5.08 -6.95
C GLY A 202 -7.45 5.17 -7.04
N HIS A 203 -6.70 4.79 -6.01
CA HIS A 203 -5.22 4.79 -6.04
C HIS A 203 -4.67 3.89 -7.16
N ASN A 204 -5.25 2.70 -7.32
CA ASN A 204 -4.81 1.72 -8.31
C ASN A 204 -5.19 2.09 -9.75
N ASN A 205 -5.99 3.12 -9.94
CA ASN A 205 -6.29 3.66 -11.27
C ASN A 205 -5.15 4.52 -11.85
N VAL A 206 -4.11 4.79 -11.06
CA VAL A 206 -2.95 5.62 -11.47
C VAL A 206 -1.61 5.10 -10.97
N ILE A 207 -1.55 4.35 -9.85
CA ILE A 207 -0.29 3.88 -9.27
C ILE A 207 0.45 2.89 -10.17
N GLY A 208 -0.25 2.23 -11.10
CA GLY A 208 0.35 1.32 -12.08
C GLY A 208 1.47 1.97 -12.87
N ALA A 209 1.33 3.25 -13.23
CA ALA A 209 2.40 3.98 -13.91
C ALA A 209 3.68 4.09 -13.08
N ALA A 210 3.55 4.29 -11.79
CA ALA A 210 4.69 4.34 -10.86
C ALA A 210 5.26 2.95 -10.58
N SER A 211 4.40 1.94 -10.38
CA SER A 211 4.85 0.57 -10.09
C SER A 211 5.51 -0.11 -11.28
N ASP A 212 5.05 0.17 -12.50
CA ASP A 212 5.55 -0.49 -13.70
C ASP A 212 6.55 0.37 -14.49
N LEU A 213 6.64 1.68 -14.15
CA LEU A 213 7.40 2.69 -14.90
C LEU A 213 6.97 2.76 -16.38
N LYS A 214 5.65 2.68 -16.57
CA LYS A 214 5.00 2.76 -17.87
C LYS A 214 3.84 3.76 -17.80
N TYR A 215 3.69 4.56 -18.81
CA TYR A 215 2.60 5.52 -18.93
C TYR A 215 1.70 5.11 -20.09
N GLU A 216 0.71 4.29 -19.79
CA GLU A 216 -0.26 3.73 -20.75
C GLU A 216 -1.66 4.11 -20.30
N LEU A 217 -2.34 4.94 -21.09
CA LEU A 217 -3.69 5.43 -20.78
C LEU A 217 -4.75 4.37 -21.08
N SER A 218 -5.81 4.36 -20.29
CA SER A 218 -6.96 3.48 -20.50
C SER A 218 -7.71 3.83 -21.79
N GLU A 219 -8.27 2.80 -22.43
CA GLU A 219 -9.24 2.93 -23.51
C GLU A 219 -10.63 2.49 -23.01
N GLU A 220 -11.72 2.93 -23.67
CA GLU A 220 -13.10 2.64 -23.24
C GLU A 220 -13.33 1.13 -23.04
N GLU A 221 -12.78 0.31 -23.94
CA GLU A 221 -12.88 -1.14 -23.88
C GLU A 221 -12.15 -1.80 -22.70
N ASP A 222 -11.30 -1.06 -21.97
CA ASP A 222 -10.57 -1.56 -20.81
C ASP A 222 -11.40 -1.51 -19.53
N LEU A 223 -12.44 -0.66 -19.49
CA LEU A 223 -13.19 -0.39 -18.27
C LEU A 223 -13.95 -1.61 -17.72
N ASP A 224 -14.46 -2.44 -18.61
CA ASP A 224 -15.18 -3.67 -18.27
C ASP A 224 -14.29 -4.92 -18.26
N LYS A 225 -12.98 -4.79 -18.48
CA LYS A 225 -12.06 -5.93 -18.49
C LYS A 225 -11.72 -6.39 -17.08
N PHE A 226 -11.62 -7.69 -16.91
CA PHE A 226 -11.08 -8.30 -15.69
C PHE A 226 -9.62 -7.83 -15.46
N PRO A 227 -9.18 -7.56 -14.20
CA PRO A 227 -7.88 -6.93 -13.93
C PRO A 227 -6.70 -7.52 -14.67
N SER A 228 -6.58 -8.85 -14.73
CA SER A 228 -5.48 -9.52 -15.45
C SER A 228 -5.46 -9.33 -16.97
N LYS A 229 -6.49 -8.72 -17.54
CA LYS A 229 -6.62 -8.46 -18.99
C LYS A 229 -6.46 -6.98 -19.32
N ARG A 230 -6.31 -6.11 -18.34
CA ARG A 230 -6.12 -4.67 -18.52
C ARG A 230 -4.71 -4.39 -19.04
N LYS A 231 -4.58 -3.41 -19.94
CA LYS A 231 -3.30 -3.02 -20.54
C LYS A 231 -2.83 -1.64 -20.12
N TYR A 232 -3.71 -0.84 -19.52
CA TYR A 232 -3.39 0.51 -19.06
C TYR A 232 -2.71 0.50 -17.69
N THR A 233 -2.00 1.58 -17.40
CA THR A 233 -1.41 1.87 -16.10
C THR A 233 -2.00 3.14 -15.46
N VAL A 234 -2.76 3.93 -16.26
CA VAL A 234 -3.39 5.19 -15.86
C VAL A 234 -4.76 5.30 -16.50
N TYR A 235 -5.79 5.63 -15.73
CA TYR A 235 -7.06 6.04 -16.30
C TYR A 235 -6.95 7.41 -16.96
N ARG A 236 -7.68 7.61 -18.08
CA ARG A 236 -8.01 8.95 -18.55
C ARG A 236 -8.93 9.63 -17.57
N PRO A 237 -8.85 10.95 -17.35
CA PRO A 237 -9.73 11.63 -16.42
C PRO A 237 -11.24 11.41 -16.70
N GLU A 238 -11.64 11.39 -17.96
CA GLU A 238 -13.03 11.10 -18.36
C GLU A 238 -13.47 9.68 -18.01
N HIS A 239 -12.60 8.69 -18.12
CA HIS A 239 -12.88 7.33 -17.68
C HIS A 239 -12.93 7.23 -16.16
N PHE A 240 -12.06 7.97 -15.48
CA PHE A 240 -12.09 8.05 -14.02
C PHE A 240 -13.41 8.65 -13.54
N GLU A 241 -13.89 9.74 -14.14
CA GLU A 241 -15.17 10.36 -13.81
C GLU A 241 -16.33 9.39 -14.02
N GLN A 242 -16.38 8.74 -15.18
CA GLN A 242 -17.42 7.77 -15.51
C GLN A 242 -17.52 6.68 -14.44
N GLU A 243 -16.39 6.07 -14.10
CA GLU A 243 -16.35 4.98 -13.14
C GLU A 243 -16.58 5.46 -11.70
N TYR A 244 -16.09 6.64 -11.34
CA TYR A 244 -16.30 7.20 -10.00
C TYR A 244 -17.77 7.58 -9.76
N ARG A 245 -18.47 8.08 -10.78
CA ARG A 245 -19.92 8.33 -10.70
C ARG A 245 -20.71 7.02 -10.56
N LYS A 246 -20.33 5.96 -11.29
CA LYS A 246 -20.92 4.62 -11.12
C LYS A 246 -20.69 4.09 -9.68
N LEU A 247 -19.50 4.26 -9.13
CA LEU A 247 -19.18 3.91 -7.74
C LEU A 247 -20.09 4.69 -6.78
N ALA A 248 -20.19 6.01 -6.97
CA ALA A 248 -20.96 6.89 -6.09
C ALA A 248 -22.45 6.53 -6.07
N GLU A 249 -23.04 6.26 -7.24
CA GLU A 249 -24.42 5.80 -7.32
C GLU A 249 -24.66 4.50 -6.52
N ARG A 250 -23.74 3.54 -6.61
CA ARG A 250 -23.82 2.26 -5.90
C ARG A 250 -23.62 2.42 -4.41
N VAL A 251 -22.61 3.19 -4.00
CA VAL A 251 -22.34 3.51 -2.59
C VAL A 251 -23.53 4.22 -1.96
N ASN A 252 -24.14 5.17 -2.67
CA ASN A 252 -25.32 5.87 -2.17
C ASN A 252 -26.52 4.93 -1.98
N LYS A 253 -26.66 3.89 -2.82
CA LYS A 253 -27.71 2.85 -2.67
C LYS A 253 -27.50 1.97 -1.44
N VAL A 254 -26.26 1.81 -0.95
CA VAL A 254 -25.99 1.11 0.32
C VAL A 254 -26.78 1.77 1.45
N GLY A 255 -26.83 3.09 1.49
CA GLY A 255 -27.65 3.84 2.44
C GLY A 255 -27.03 3.94 3.84
N ALA A 256 -25.72 4.01 3.94
CA ALA A 256 -25.01 4.34 5.18
C ALA A 256 -25.39 5.75 5.67
N GLU A 257 -25.34 5.99 6.99
CA GLU A 257 -25.68 7.32 7.52
C GLU A 257 -24.69 8.39 7.10
N ARG A 258 -23.41 8.04 7.01
CA ARG A 258 -22.32 8.92 6.51
C ARG A 258 -21.41 8.13 5.58
N VAL A 259 -21.01 8.76 4.50
CA VAL A 259 -20.01 8.24 3.59
C VAL A 259 -18.78 9.15 3.66
N ILE A 260 -17.61 8.56 3.78
CA ILE A 260 -16.33 9.25 3.87
C ILE A 260 -15.45 8.77 2.72
N THR A 261 -15.00 9.67 1.87
CA THR A 261 -14.04 9.39 0.80
C THR A 261 -12.74 10.17 1.02
N GLN A 262 -11.77 9.98 0.16
CA GLN A 262 -10.48 10.69 0.25
C GLN A 262 -9.94 11.08 -1.11
N THR A 263 -9.12 12.14 -1.13
CA THR A 263 -8.35 12.51 -2.33
C THR A 263 -7.13 11.59 -2.49
N ILE A 264 -6.73 11.33 -3.74
CA ILE A 264 -5.62 10.45 -4.10
C ILE A 264 -4.30 11.23 -4.00
N PRO A 265 -3.28 10.76 -3.24
CA PRO A 265 -1.94 11.34 -3.25
C PRO A 265 -1.25 11.24 -4.60
N TYR A 266 -0.35 12.17 -4.89
CA TYR A 266 0.48 12.08 -6.09
C TYR A 266 1.36 10.84 -6.08
N VAL A 267 1.31 10.06 -7.16
CA VAL A 267 2.06 8.81 -7.31
C VAL A 267 3.56 9.01 -7.56
N THR A 268 3.98 10.25 -7.79
CA THR A 268 5.38 10.66 -7.90
C THR A 268 6.05 10.92 -6.54
N ILE A 269 5.29 10.88 -5.43
CA ILE A 269 5.81 11.07 -4.07
C ILE A 269 6.38 9.76 -3.48
N PRO A 270 5.68 8.61 -3.54
CA PRO A 270 6.18 7.37 -2.98
C PRO A 270 7.53 6.98 -3.58
N PRO A 271 8.48 6.46 -2.77
CA PRO A 271 9.84 6.17 -3.21
C PRO A 271 9.98 5.04 -4.23
N VAL A 272 8.92 4.28 -4.51
CA VAL A 272 8.91 3.23 -5.55
C VAL A 272 9.35 3.77 -6.91
N THR A 273 9.04 5.03 -7.20
CA THR A 273 9.56 5.80 -8.31
C THR A 273 10.48 6.91 -7.79
N ARG A 274 11.73 6.59 -7.62
CA ARG A 274 12.71 7.56 -7.16
C ARG A 274 13.19 8.45 -8.32
N GLY A 275 13.18 9.77 -8.10
CA GLY A 275 13.78 10.71 -9.05
C GLY A 275 15.31 10.53 -9.12
N VAL A 276 15.87 10.54 -10.31
CA VAL A 276 17.32 10.49 -10.51
C VAL A 276 17.97 11.74 -9.92
N ASN A 277 19.11 11.57 -9.23
CA ASN A 277 19.79 12.62 -8.46
C ASN A 277 18.93 13.20 -7.30
N ALA A 278 18.08 12.36 -6.70
CA ALA A 278 17.18 12.75 -5.62
C ALA A 278 17.91 13.30 -4.37
N ASP A 279 19.17 12.92 -4.16
CA ASP A 279 19.97 13.34 -3.01
C ASP A 279 20.61 14.73 -3.19
N LYS A 280 20.60 15.28 -4.40
CA LYS A 280 21.07 16.64 -4.65
C LYS A 280 19.92 17.60 -4.36
N SER A 281 20.11 18.49 -3.37
CA SER A 281 19.12 19.54 -3.07
C SER A 281 18.97 20.44 -4.31
N ARG A 282 17.77 20.45 -4.89
CA ARG A 282 17.42 21.34 -5.99
C ARG A 282 16.72 22.58 -5.43
N GLU A 283 17.49 23.46 -4.78
CA GLU A 283 16.96 24.79 -4.45
C GLU A 283 16.61 25.53 -5.76
N GLY A 284 15.33 25.91 -5.88
CA GLY A 284 14.86 26.74 -6.99
C GLY A 284 14.17 26.00 -8.15
N HIS A 285 13.97 24.69 -8.10
CA HIS A 285 13.30 23.93 -9.16
C HIS A 285 11.82 23.59 -8.86
N THR A 286 11.08 23.28 -9.92
CA THR A 286 9.62 22.93 -9.94
C THR A 286 9.27 21.65 -9.17
N GLY A 287 10.21 21.01 -8.50
CA GLY A 287 10.00 19.78 -7.74
C GLY A 287 10.00 18.48 -8.56
N TYR A 288 10.20 18.56 -9.89
CA TYR A 288 10.30 17.38 -10.75
C TYR A 288 11.74 17.09 -11.18
N PHE A 289 12.08 15.79 -11.26
CA PHE A 289 13.35 15.29 -11.79
C PHE A 289 13.22 15.01 -13.28
N ASP A 290 14.37 14.92 -13.98
CA ASP A 290 14.35 14.64 -15.41
C ASP A 290 13.92 13.21 -15.72
N TYR A 291 14.21 12.28 -14.80
CA TYR A 291 13.81 10.89 -14.85
C TYR A 291 13.36 10.38 -13.49
N TYR A 292 12.48 9.37 -13.51
CA TYR A 292 12.06 8.60 -12.34
C TYR A 292 12.27 7.12 -12.62
N THR A 293 13.03 6.43 -11.79
CA THR A 293 13.35 5.01 -11.94
C THR A 293 13.16 4.25 -10.63
N ARG A 294 13.46 2.96 -10.63
CA ARG A 294 13.37 2.12 -9.43
C ARG A 294 14.29 2.65 -8.33
N PHE A 295 13.83 2.63 -7.08
CA PHE A 295 14.60 3.12 -5.93
C PHE A 295 15.89 2.32 -5.66
N TRP A 296 16.02 1.12 -6.22
CA TRP A 296 17.23 0.29 -6.12
C TRP A 296 18.24 0.52 -7.24
N ILE A 297 17.93 1.34 -8.25
CA ILE A 297 18.89 1.75 -9.28
C ILE A 297 19.62 3.01 -8.77
N TRP A 298 20.94 2.93 -8.71
CA TRP A 298 21.76 4.05 -8.26
C TRP A 298 21.81 5.14 -9.33
N ASP A 299 21.93 6.41 -8.91
CA ASP A 299 21.99 7.54 -9.84
C ASP A 299 23.17 7.44 -10.82
N ALA A 300 24.31 6.88 -10.35
CA ALA A 300 25.48 6.69 -11.20
C ALA A 300 25.34 5.54 -12.20
N ASP A 301 24.47 4.56 -11.91
CA ASP A 301 24.24 3.40 -12.77
C ASP A 301 23.06 3.64 -13.71
N PHE A 302 22.26 4.68 -13.44
CA PHE A 302 21.08 4.96 -14.25
C PHE A 302 21.47 5.34 -15.69
N ASN A 303 20.88 4.60 -16.61
CA ASN A 303 20.98 4.85 -18.04
C ASN A 303 19.58 4.76 -18.65
N PRO A 304 19.02 5.86 -19.21
CA PRO A 304 17.68 5.85 -19.79
C PRO A 304 17.49 4.88 -20.94
N ASP A 305 18.56 4.54 -21.68
CA ASP A 305 18.49 3.56 -22.77
C ASP A 305 18.38 2.10 -22.30
N LYS A 306 18.68 1.83 -21.01
CA LYS A 306 18.75 0.48 -20.45
C LYS A 306 17.77 0.23 -19.31
N HIS A 307 17.41 1.26 -18.55
CA HIS A 307 16.62 1.10 -17.37
C HIS A 307 15.18 1.61 -17.57
N PRO A 308 14.18 0.90 -17.07
CA PRO A 308 12.80 1.38 -17.09
C PRO A 308 12.70 2.69 -16.30
N HIS A 309 12.00 3.65 -16.86
CA HIS A 309 11.84 4.96 -16.25
C HIS A 309 10.60 5.68 -16.74
N LEU A 310 10.17 6.68 -15.99
CA LEU A 310 9.26 7.73 -16.45
C LEU A 310 10.08 8.98 -16.72
N THR A 311 9.70 9.73 -17.77
CA THR A 311 10.29 11.05 -18.03
C THR A 311 9.65 12.11 -17.12
N LYS A 312 10.26 13.29 -17.09
CA LYS A 312 9.73 14.45 -16.37
C LYS A 312 8.32 14.82 -16.85
N GLU A 313 8.11 14.82 -18.16
CA GLU A 313 6.82 15.15 -18.79
C GLU A 313 5.74 14.14 -18.37
N GLN A 314 6.07 12.85 -18.36
CA GLN A 314 5.17 11.80 -17.89
C GLN A 314 4.83 11.96 -16.40
N ALA A 315 5.83 12.29 -15.57
CA ALA A 315 5.60 12.54 -14.14
C ALA A 315 4.71 13.77 -13.90
N ILE A 316 4.88 14.84 -14.67
CA ILE A 316 4.02 16.03 -14.62
C ILE A 316 2.60 15.66 -15.06
N SER A 317 2.45 14.92 -16.16
CA SER A 317 1.15 14.48 -16.68
C SER A 317 0.41 13.58 -15.67
N LEU A 318 1.11 12.67 -15.00
CA LEU A 318 0.55 11.83 -13.92
C LEU A 318 -0.02 12.67 -12.78
N ASP A 319 0.72 13.67 -12.32
CA ASP A 319 0.25 14.55 -11.25
C ASP A 319 -0.92 15.44 -11.68
N GLN A 320 -0.95 15.86 -12.95
CA GLN A 320 -2.10 16.57 -13.52
C GLN A 320 -3.36 15.68 -13.54
N HIS A 321 -3.24 14.41 -13.95
CA HIS A 321 -4.35 13.46 -13.88
C HIS A 321 -4.85 13.27 -12.44
N VAL A 322 -3.93 13.16 -11.48
CA VAL A 322 -4.31 13.07 -10.05
C VAL A 322 -5.05 14.34 -9.58
N ASP A 323 -4.65 15.52 -10.05
CA ASP A 323 -5.36 16.76 -9.73
C ASP A 323 -6.80 16.77 -10.31
N GLU A 324 -6.97 16.28 -11.55
CA GLU A 324 -8.28 16.12 -12.18
C GLU A 324 -9.13 15.07 -11.45
N TYR A 325 -8.57 13.90 -11.11
CA TYR A 325 -9.27 12.89 -10.29
C TYR A 325 -9.71 13.46 -8.94
N ASN A 326 -8.84 14.21 -8.28
CA ASN A 326 -9.18 14.81 -6.99
C ASN A 326 -10.24 15.91 -7.11
N THR A 327 -10.36 16.56 -8.25
CA THR A 327 -11.48 17.47 -8.54
C THR A 327 -12.78 16.68 -8.70
N ILE A 328 -12.78 15.63 -9.52
CA ILE A 328 -13.93 14.75 -9.71
C ILE A 328 -14.39 14.14 -8.36
N ILE A 329 -13.44 13.66 -7.54
CA ILE A 329 -13.77 13.10 -6.21
C ILE A 329 -14.49 14.12 -5.35
N ARG A 330 -13.99 15.37 -5.28
CA ARG A 330 -14.63 16.43 -4.49
C ARG A 330 -16.02 16.80 -5.02
N ASP A 331 -16.12 17.02 -6.33
CA ASP A 331 -17.39 17.42 -6.95
C ASP A 331 -18.47 16.36 -6.73
N VAL A 332 -18.15 15.08 -6.95
CA VAL A 332 -19.07 13.97 -6.71
C VAL A 332 -19.38 13.81 -5.21
N ALA A 333 -18.38 13.96 -4.35
CA ALA A 333 -18.60 13.91 -2.90
C ALA A 333 -19.55 15.01 -2.43
N ASP A 334 -19.39 16.23 -2.95
CA ASP A 334 -20.26 17.38 -2.64
C ASP A 334 -21.70 17.13 -3.16
N GLU A 335 -21.85 16.57 -4.38
CA GLU A 335 -23.17 16.20 -4.94
C GLU A 335 -23.96 15.24 -4.03
N TYR A 336 -23.26 14.26 -3.41
CA TYR A 336 -23.88 13.26 -2.53
C TYR A 336 -23.83 13.60 -1.04
N GLY A 337 -23.22 14.72 -0.66
CA GLY A 337 -23.05 15.12 0.74
C GLY A 337 -22.07 14.25 1.52
N TRP A 338 -21.05 13.73 0.86
CA TRP A 338 -20.01 12.92 1.48
C TRP A 338 -18.92 13.76 2.14
N ILE A 339 -18.23 13.19 3.10
CA ILE A 339 -17.07 13.81 3.75
C ILE A 339 -15.82 13.47 2.95
N THR A 340 -15.07 14.48 2.50
CA THR A 340 -13.82 14.29 1.76
C THR A 340 -12.61 14.53 2.65
N VAL A 341 -11.79 13.49 2.85
CA VAL A 341 -10.51 13.56 3.55
C VAL A 341 -9.42 14.08 2.60
N PRO A 342 -8.73 15.20 2.89
CA PRO A 342 -7.78 15.84 1.98
C PRO A 342 -6.39 15.15 2.00
N LEU A 343 -6.34 13.84 1.69
CA LEU A 343 -5.13 13.02 1.82
C LEU A 343 -4.01 13.47 0.87
N ASN A 344 -4.34 13.89 -0.38
CA ASN A 344 -3.35 14.44 -1.30
C ASN A 344 -2.62 15.66 -0.72
N ARG A 345 -3.39 16.61 -0.19
CA ARG A 345 -2.83 17.82 0.43
C ARG A 345 -1.93 17.48 1.62
N TYR A 346 -2.35 16.52 2.44
CA TYR A 346 -1.61 16.12 3.62
C TYR A 346 -0.29 15.44 3.25
N VAL A 347 -0.32 14.42 2.40
CA VAL A 347 0.89 13.71 1.95
C VAL A 347 1.85 14.66 1.24
N SER A 348 1.36 15.53 0.34
CA SER A 348 2.18 16.54 -0.32
C SER A 348 2.79 17.53 0.67
N GLY A 349 2.06 17.87 1.72
CA GLY A 349 2.52 18.81 2.76
C GLY A 349 3.65 18.26 3.64
N ILE A 350 3.68 16.94 3.87
CA ILE A 350 4.73 16.28 4.66
C ILE A 350 5.85 15.68 3.80
N ALA A 351 5.70 15.60 2.49
CA ALA A 351 6.69 15.04 1.57
C ALA A 351 7.85 16.03 1.34
N ARG A 352 8.85 16.02 2.23
CA ARG A 352 10.01 16.93 2.19
C ARG A 352 10.75 16.92 0.85
N ARG A 353 10.91 15.75 0.25
CA ARG A 353 11.67 15.56 -1.01
C ARG A 353 11.15 16.44 -2.13
N ARG A 354 9.83 16.49 -2.32
CA ARG A 354 9.18 17.28 -3.37
C ARG A 354 9.23 18.79 -3.10
N LEU A 355 9.26 19.18 -1.84
CA LEU A 355 9.23 20.58 -1.41
C LEU A 355 10.64 21.17 -1.19
N GLY A 356 11.69 20.57 -1.78
CA GLY A 356 13.07 21.02 -1.56
C GLY A 356 13.48 20.91 -0.08
N ASN A 357 13.16 19.79 0.56
CA ASN A 357 13.38 19.51 1.98
C ASN A 357 12.63 20.46 2.96
N LYS A 358 11.66 21.24 2.49
CA LYS A 358 10.80 22.07 3.33
C LYS A 358 9.46 21.37 3.54
N MET A 359 9.10 21.14 4.78
CA MET A 359 7.78 20.65 5.16
C MET A 359 6.82 21.83 5.27
N ARG A 360 5.66 21.76 4.60
CA ARG A 360 4.62 22.79 4.65
C ARG A 360 3.57 22.56 5.72
N LEU A 361 3.32 21.30 6.07
CA LEU A 361 2.39 20.92 7.14
C LEU A 361 3.17 20.30 8.30
N PRO A 362 2.92 20.75 9.53
CA PRO A 362 3.53 20.14 10.71
C PRO A 362 2.96 18.74 10.95
N TYR A 363 3.73 17.90 11.61
CA TYR A 363 3.20 16.68 12.18
C TYR A 363 2.29 16.98 13.38
N PRO A 364 1.34 16.09 13.73
CA PRO A 364 0.52 16.23 14.92
C PRO A 364 1.40 16.39 16.18
N GLN A 365 1.02 17.30 17.08
CA GLN A 365 1.81 17.59 18.27
C GLN A 365 1.94 16.36 19.19
N GLU A 366 0.86 15.61 19.34
CA GLU A 366 0.83 14.38 20.16
C GLU A 366 1.78 13.31 19.58
N PHE A 367 1.83 13.19 18.27
CA PHE A 367 2.78 12.32 17.57
C PHE A 367 4.23 12.75 17.85
N CYS A 368 4.54 14.03 17.72
CA CYS A 368 5.89 14.56 18.01
C CYS A 368 6.30 14.29 19.47
N GLN A 369 5.37 14.45 20.40
CA GLN A 369 5.61 14.16 21.83
C GLN A 369 5.85 12.66 22.06
N ALA A 370 5.09 11.79 21.41
CA ALA A 370 5.23 10.35 21.54
C ALA A 370 6.57 9.85 20.95
N ILE A 371 6.98 10.34 19.77
CA ILE A 371 8.30 10.06 19.18
C ILE A 371 9.42 10.46 20.16
N LYS A 372 9.29 11.62 20.81
CA LYS A 372 10.29 12.11 21.77
C LYS A 372 10.37 11.28 23.04
N ARG A 373 9.22 10.76 23.51
CA ARG A 373 9.18 9.93 24.74
C ARG A 373 9.73 8.53 24.51
N ASN A 374 9.59 7.99 23.31
CA ASN A 374 10.02 6.62 23.00
C ASN A 374 11.55 6.56 22.91
N PRO A 375 12.25 5.70 23.70
CA PRO A 375 13.71 5.62 23.69
C PRO A 375 14.30 5.21 22.36
N ASP A 376 13.57 4.39 21.57
CA ASP A 376 14.05 3.86 20.29
C ASP A 376 13.93 4.89 19.14
N THR A 377 13.09 5.91 19.30
CA THR A 377 12.82 6.92 18.27
C THR A 377 13.21 8.34 18.65
N LYS A 378 13.59 8.60 19.91
CA LYS A 378 13.96 9.95 20.38
C LYS A 378 15.05 10.62 19.55
N HIS A 379 15.92 9.85 18.91
CA HIS A 379 17.00 10.36 18.05
C HIS A 379 16.50 10.97 16.74
N LEU A 380 15.25 10.68 16.35
CA LEU A 380 14.60 11.26 15.18
C LEU A 380 14.11 12.69 15.42
N VAL A 381 14.15 13.16 16.68
CA VAL A 381 13.66 14.48 17.08
C VAL A 381 14.84 15.41 17.35
N GLU A 382 15.27 16.19 16.36
CA GLU A 382 16.20 17.31 16.58
C GLU A 382 15.50 18.54 17.10
N ASN A 383 14.31 18.81 16.55
CA ASN A 383 13.41 19.86 17.02
C ASN A 383 12.14 19.19 17.55
N PRO A 384 11.65 19.52 18.76
CA PRO A 384 10.44 18.94 19.33
C PRO A 384 9.22 18.93 18.40
N ASP A 385 9.15 19.90 17.49
CA ASP A 385 8.02 20.11 16.61
C ASP A 385 8.22 19.51 15.21
N ASN A 386 9.36 18.86 14.93
CA ASN A 386 9.69 18.37 13.60
C ASN A 386 10.57 17.13 13.62
N PRO A 387 9.99 15.93 13.78
CA PRO A 387 10.75 14.68 13.68
C PRO A 387 11.38 14.50 12.30
N LYS A 388 12.61 14.00 12.28
CA LYS A 388 13.34 13.67 11.06
C LYS A 388 12.86 12.36 10.44
N LEU A 389 11.59 12.29 10.10
CA LEU A 389 11.07 11.19 9.32
C LEU A 389 11.19 11.51 7.82
N SER A 390 11.84 10.62 7.08
CA SER A 390 11.91 10.72 5.62
C SER A 390 10.68 10.10 4.98
N THR A 391 10.36 10.52 3.76
CA THR A 391 9.46 9.75 2.90
C THR A 391 10.12 8.44 2.46
N ASP A 392 11.45 8.43 2.29
CA ASP A 392 12.21 7.29 1.81
C ASP A 392 12.75 6.47 2.98
N TYR A 393 12.23 5.28 3.19
CA TYR A 393 12.74 4.38 4.21
C TYR A 393 14.14 3.84 3.85
N LEU A 394 14.36 3.45 2.60
CA LEU A 394 15.62 2.90 2.09
C LEU A 394 16.52 3.98 1.47
N ARG A 395 16.84 5.02 2.21
CA ARG A 395 17.79 6.02 1.76
C ARG A 395 19.21 5.66 2.22
N ILE A 396 20.13 5.50 1.27
CA ILE A 396 21.54 5.29 1.53
C ILE A 396 22.29 6.51 1.00
N ASP A 397 23.02 7.17 1.90
CA ASP A 397 23.97 8.22 1.51
C ASP A 397 25.20 7.57 0.89
N ARG A 398 25.50 7.89 -0.37
CA ARG A 398 26.58 7.27 -1.12
C ARG A 398 27.97 7.68 -0.64
N GLU A 399 28.13 8.91 -0.14
CA GLU A 399 29.43 9.41 0.26
C GLU A 399 29.84 8.83 1.61
N SER A 400 28.89 8.69 2.53
CA SER A 400 29.15 8.20 3.88
C SER A 400 28.78 6.72 4.10
N GLY A 401 28.12 6.06 3.13
CA GLY A 401 27.57 4.72 3.31
C GLY A 401 26.45 4.65 4.36
N LYS A 402 26.02 5.80 4.91
CA LYS A 402 25.08 5.86 6.02
C LYS A 402 23.67 5.49 5.54
N VAL A 403 23.10 4.47 6.16
CA VAL A 403 21.72 4.09 5.98
C VAL A 403 20.84 4.97 6.87
N TYR A 404 19.97 5.78 6.26
CA TYR A 404 18.93 6.51 6.98
C TYR A 404 17.75 5.56 7.20
N LYS A 405 17.43 5.38 8.47
CA LYS A 405 16.41 4.43 8.95
C LYS A 405 15.16 5.19 9.37
N GLY A 406 14.02 4.62 9.02
CA GLY A 406 12.72 5.15 9.39
C GLY A 406 12.15 6.12 8.36
N GLY A 407 10.92 5.88 7.97
CA GLY A 407 10.20 6.68 6.99
C GLY A 407 8.70 6.50 7.09
N ILE A 408 7.98 7.28 6.31
CA ILE A 408 6.52 7.22 6.23
C ILE A 408 6.08 6.08 5.31
N PHE A 409 6.89 5.75 4.29
CA PHE A 409 6.66 4.62 3.39
C PHE A 409 7.48 3.41 3.81
N SER A 410 6.90 2.22 3.63
CA SER A 410 7.51 0.94 4.00
C SER A 410 8.55 0.46 2.99
N LEU A 411 9.08 -0.75 3.19
CA LEU A 411 10.15 -1.32 2.35
C LEU A 411 9.75 -1.53 0.88
N ASP A 412 8.47 -1.61 0.57
CA ASP A 412 7.99 -1.69 -0.81
C ASP A 412 8.02 -0.33 -1.56
N GLY A 413 8.23 0.75 -0.83
CA GLY A 413 8.32 2.10 -1.37
C GLY A 413 7.00 2.70 -1.86
N ILE A 414 5.86 2.07 -1.59
CA ILE A 414 4.53 2.55 -1.99
C ILE A 414 3.64 2.76 -0.78
N HIS A 415 3.56 1.76 0.09
CA HIS A 415 2.59 1.72 1.18
C HIS A 415 3.15 2.35 2.46
N PRO A 416 2.27 2.91 3.29
CA PRO A 416 2.69 3.48 4.56
C PRO A 416 3.34 2.47 5.50
N THR A 417 4.25 2.93 6.36
CA THR A 417 4.63 2.23 7.59
C THR A 417 3.49 2.29 8.60
N THR A 418 3.63 1.60 9.72
CA THR A 418 2.64 1.68 10.81
C THR A 418 2.46 3.13 11.30
N ILE A 419 3.55 3.89 11.43
CA ILE A 419 3.49 5.35 11.73
C ILE A 419 2.76 6.11 10.61
N GLY A 420 3.03 5.76 9.34
CA GLY A 420 2.33 6.36 8.21
C GLY A 420 0.81 6.11 8.26
N TYR A 421 0.38 4.91 8.62
CA TYR A 421 -1.04 4.59 8.86
C TYR A 421 -1.63 5.37 10.04
N GLY A 422 -0.86 5.58 11.12
CA GLY A 422 -1.25 6.44 12.23
C GLY A 422 -1.50 7.89 11.79
N LEU A 423 -0.65 8.43 10.91
CA LEU A 423 -0.83 9.78 10.34
C LEU A 423 -2.08 9.88 9.46
N ILE A 424 -2.38 8.83 8.68
CA ILE A 424 -3.63 8.76 7.91
C ILE A 424 -4.84 8.71 8.85
N ALA A 425 -4.80 7.87 9.89
CA ALA A 425 -5.87 7.78 10.89
C ALA A 425 -6.13 9.12 11.58
N HIS A 426 -5.06 9.86 11.90
CA HIS A 426 -5.18 11.21 12.47
C HIS A 426 -5.91 12.16 11.53
N LEU A 427 -5.55 12.17 10.24
CA LEU A 427 -6.21 13.02 9.26
C LEU A 427 -7.69 12.67 9.08
N TYR A 428 -8.02 11.36 9.04
CA TYR A 428 -9.40 10.90 9.01
C TYR A 428 -10.17 11.35 10.24
N LYS A 429 -9.62 11.13 11.44
CA LYS A 429 -10.22 11.54 12.71
C LYS A 429 -10.52 13.02 12.73
N GLU A 430 -9.52 13.87 12.47
CA GLU A 430 -9.71 15.32 12.43
C GLU A 430 -10.78 15.77 11.41
N THR A 431 -10.79 15.13 10.23
CA THR A 431 -11.77 15.48 9.20
C THR A 431 -13.17 15.06 9.63
N MET A 432 -13.34 13.87 10.15
CA MET A 432 -14.63 13.37 10.62
C MET A 432 -15.16 14.18 11.81
N GLU A 433 -14.31 14.58 12.75
CA GLU A 433 -14.67 15.46 13.88
C GLU A 433 -15.20 16.83 13.40
N LYS A 434 -14.57 17.42 12.40
CA LYS A 434 -15.02 18.68 11.77
C LYS A 434 -16.42 18.55 11.13
N HIS A 435 -16.86 17.32 10.81
CA HIS A 435 -18.16 17.01 10.26
C HIS A 435 -19.11 16.34 11.28
N GLY A 436 -18.83 16.52 12.58
CA GLY A 436 -19.74 16.12 13.66
C GLY A 436 -19.68 14.65 14.06
N VAL A 437 -18.64 13.91 13.69
CA VAL A 437 -18.39 12.59 14.26
C VAL A 437 -17.66 12.74 15.57
N GLU A 438 -18.21 12.17 16.65
CA GLU A 438 -17.63 12.23 17.97
C GLU A 438 -16.72 11.04 18.23
N PHE A 439 -15.50 11.29 18.67
CA PHE A 439 -14.56 10.31 19.17
C PHE A 439 -14.28 10.58 20.65
N GLN A 440 -14.25 9.54 21.47
CA GLN A 440 -14.08 9.67 22.93
C GLN A 440 -12.62 9.57 23.36
N ARG A 441 -11.75 9.05 22.48
CA ARG A 441 -10.33 8.85 22.76
C ARG A 441 -9.44 9.49 21.71
N PRO A 442 -8.25 9.97 22.06
CA PRO A 442 -7.22 10.31 21.09
C PRO A 442 -6.66 9.04 20.44
N LEU A 443 -5.88 9.20 19.37
CA LEU A 443 -5.04 8.12 18.83
C LEU A 443 -3.97 7.72 19.85
N ASP A 444 -3.75 6.43 20.02
CA ASP A 444 -2.68 5.88 20.87
C ASP A 444 -1.35 5.90 20.11
N TRP A 445 -0.71 7.08 20.08
CA TRP A 445 0.56 7.26 19.39
C TRP A 445 1.69 6.43 19.99
N ASP A 446 1.67 6.18 21.30
CA ASP A 446 2.69 5.34 21.95
C ASP A 446 2.58 3.89 21.46
N HIS A 447 1.36 3.36 21.33
CA HIS A 447 1.11 2.05 20.71
C HIS A 447 1.52 2.01 19.24
N ILE A 448 1.12 2.99 18.44
CA ILE A 448 1.42 3.08 17.00
C ILE A 448 2.93 3.07 16.78
N ILE A 449 3.68 3.93 17.48
CA ILE A 449 5.13 4.05 17.34
C ILE A 449 5.83 2.76 17.80
N LYS A 450 5.44 2.20 18.94
CA LYS A 450 6.01 0.96 19.46
C LYS A 450 5.77 -0.23 18.52
N SER A 451 4.65 -0.23 17.80
CA SER A 451 4.28 -1.28 16.86
C SER A 451 4.98 -1.16 15.50
N ASP A 452 5.62 -0.03 15.21
CA ASP A 452 6.38 0.18 13.97
C ASP A 452 7.79 -0.39 14.10
N SER A 453 7.92 -1.67 13.76
CA SER A 453 9.20 -2.39 13.84
C SER A 453 10.27 -1.85 12.88
N LEU A 454 9.87 -1.20 11.77
CA LEU A 454 10.80 -0.59 10.84
C LEU A 454 11.46 0.66 11.40
N VAL A 455 10.82 1.33 12.33
CA VAL A 455 11.33 2.54 12.98
C VAL A 455 12.01 2.22 14.31
N THR A 456 11.41 1.35 15.13
CA THR A 456 11.92 1.00 16.46
C THR A 456 13.03 -0.02 16.44
N ASN A 457 12.99 -0.96 15.51
CA ASN A 457 13.99 -2.03 15.37
C ASN A 457 14.21 -2.38 13.88
N PRO A 458 14.83 -1.48 13.08
CA PRO A 458 15.01 -1.69 11.66
C PRO A 458 15.97 -2.87 11.38
N PRO A 459 15.71 -3.69 10.33
CA PRO A 459 16.63 -4.74 9.90
C PRO A 459 18.01 -4.19 9.55
N TYR A 460 19.08 -4.98 9.75
CA TYR A 460 20.44 -4.56 9.44
C TYR A 460 20.76 -4.63 7.94
N VAL A 461 20.37 -5.70 7.25
CA VAL A 461 20.72 -5.99 5.83
C VAL A 461 19.81 -5.27 4.81
N LEU A 462 19.54 -3.97 5.00
CA LEU A 462 18.71 -3.22 4.07
C LEU A 462 19.35 -3.02 2.70
N VAL A 463 20.68 -2.93 2.65
CA VAL A 463 21.44 -2.81 1.40
C VAL A 463 21.31 -4.09 0.59
N GLU A 464 21.43 -5.24 1.24
CA GLU A 464 21.33 -6.55 0.62
C GLU A 464 19.89 -6.81 0.12
N LEU A 465 18.90 -6.41 0.90
CA LEU A 465 17.49 -6.45 0.44
C LEU A 465 17.29 -5.64 -0.86
N ARG A 466 17.94 -4.48 -0.97
CA ARG A 466 17.89 -3.66 -2.18
C ARG A 466 18.50 -4.36 -3.39
N LYS A 467 19.66 -5.01 -3.22
CA LYS A 467 20.30 -5.83 -4.26
C LYS A 467 19.37 -6.98 -4.69
N PHE A 468 18.71 -7.62 -3.72
CA PHE A 468 17.75 -8.68 -3.98
C PHE A 468 16.51 -8.19 -4.75
N LEU A 469 15.95 -7.03 -4.39
CA LEU A 469 14.85 -6.42 -5.15
C LEU A 469 15.24 -6.10 -6.59
N ARG A 470 16.47 -5.61 -6.81
CA ARG A 470 17.04 -5.44 -8.16
C ARG A 470 17.04 -6.76 -8.93
N PHE A 471 17.52 -7.82 -8.33
CA PHE A 471 17.55 -9.17 -8.91
C PHE A 471 16.13 -9.66 -9.27
N LEU A 472 15.17 -9.60 -8.36
CA LEU A 472 13.79 -10.00 -8.62
C LEU A 472 13.13 -9.21 -9.76
N SER A 473 13.46 -7.92 -9.89
CA SER A 473 12.90 -7.06 -10.93
C SER A 473 13.44 -7.36 -12.32
N MET A 474 14.69 -7.78 -12.42
CA MET A 474 15.31 -8.17 -13.71
C MET A 474 14.67 -9.45 -14.26
N GLY A 475 14.39 -10.43 -13.41
CA GLY A 475 13.75 -11.69 -13.81
C GLY A 475 12.33 -11.55 -14.36
N ARG A 476 11.61 -10.48 -14.01
CA ARG A 476 10.28 -10.19 -14.57
C ARG A 476 10.31 -9.60 -15.98
N GLN A 477 11.39 -8.92 -16.36
CA GLN A 477 11.50 -8.23 -17.65
C GLN A 477 12.06 -9.10 -18.77
N GLU A 478 12.91 -10.08 -18.43
CA GLU A 478 13.45 -11.04 -19.37
C GLU A 478 12.83 -12.41 -19.06
N LYS A 479 12.02 -12.95 -19.98
CA LYS A 479 11.73 -14.38 -20.01
C LYS A 479 13.07 -15.08 -20.23
N LEU A 480 13.73 -15.40 -19.12
CA LEU A 480 15.03 -16.05 -19.12
C LEU A 480 14.92 -17.44 -19.80
N SER A 481 15.12 -17.46 -21.10
CA SER A 481 15.16 -18.69 -21.89
C SER A 481 16.53 -19.39 -21.87
N VAL A 482 17.54 -18.83 -21.19
CA VAL A 482 18.88 -19.43 -21.09
C VAL A 482 19.41 -19.25 -19.69
N VAL A 483 19.11 -20.21 -18.84
CA VAL A 483 19.56 -20.21 -17.44
C VAL A 483 20.68 -21.23 -17.26
N GLY A 484 21.81 -20.77 -16.82
CA GLY A 484 22.89 -21.59 -16.35
C GLY A 484 24.06 -20.71 -15.86
N ASN A 485 24.90 -20.26 -16.77
CA ASN A 485 26.11 -19.53 -16.39
C ASN A 485 25.91 -18.01 -16.38
N SER A 486 24.96 -17.45 -17.16
CA SER A 486 24.75 -15.99 -17.19
C SER A 486 24.05 -15.50 -15.93
N LEU A 487 23.09 -16.26 -15.39
CA LEU A 487 22.41 -15.93 -14.14
C LEU A 487 23.35 -15.91 -12.94
N LEU A 488 24.28 -16.85 -12.89
CA LEU A 488 25.27 -16.91 -11.80
C LEU A 488 26.22 -15.70 -11.89
N ASN A 489 26.63 -15.34 -13.11
CA ASN A 489 27.48 -14.16 -13.34
C ASN A 489 26.75 -12.85 -13.05
N GLU A 490 25.50 -12.69 -13.47
CA GLU A 490 24.69 -11.53 -13.13
C GLU A 490 24.39 -11.44 -11.62
N LEU A 491 24.16 -12.57 -10.97
CA LEU A 491 24.07 -12.62 -9.50
C LEU A 491 25.36 -12.18 -8.85
N MET A 492 26.49 -12.68 -9.35
CA MET A 492 27.82 -12.29 -8.87
C MET A 492 28.08 -10.79 -9.07
N ASP A 493 27.71 -10.22 -10.21
CA ASP A 493 27.82 -8.79 -10.51
C ASP A 493 26.89 -7.93 -9.63
N ILE A 494 25.65 -8.35 -9.42
CA ILE A 494 24.69 -7.64 -8.56
C ILE A 494 25.18 -7.61 -7.10
N PHE A 495 25.78 -8.69 -6.64
CA PHE A 495 26.29 -8.81 -5.28
C PHE A 495 27.74 -8.37 -5.11
N SER A 496 28.52 -8.31 -6.20
CA SER A 496 29.93 -7.86 -6.17
C SER A 496 30.12 -6.35 -6.34
N ASP A 497 29.06 -5.59 -6.70
CA ASP A 497 29.12 -4.13 -6.72
C ASP A 497 29.48 -3.61 -5.32
N ARG A 498 30.77 -3.59 -5.06
CA ARG A 498 31.38 -2.92 -3.93
C ARG A 498 31.55 -1.45 -4.29
N ASP A 499 31.15 -0.61 -3.36
CA ASP A 499 31.35 0.81 -3.13
C ASP A 499 30.31 1.76 -3.71
#